data_b1057b1d2bb51e6882566fafc81c6954
#
_entry.id   b1057b1d2bb51e6882566fafc81c6954
#
_cell.length_a   1.000
_cell.length_b   1.000
_cell.length_c   1.000
_cell.angle_alpha   90.00
_cell.angle_beta   90.00
_cell.angle_gamma   90.00
#
_symmetry.space_group_name_H-M   'P 1'
#
loop_
_entity.id
_entity.type
_entity.pdbx_description
1 polymer ?
#
loop_
_entity_poly.entity_id
_entity_poly.type
_entity_poly.pdbx_seq_one_letter_code
_entity_poly.pdbx_strand_id
1 'polypeptide(L)'
;MTIAHAGLGERLGTLAPERLRGIRRGIEKESLRALPDGMLALTPHPAALGSALTHPHITTDYSESQLELITGVHAGVQACLDELTEVHQYTYRVLREAGDEMLWVSSMPCGLPTDETIPIGRYGSSNIGRAKSVYRMGLGHRYGRRMQTISGIHYNWSLPGVTSEQYFALIRNFRRHAFLLLYLFGASPAVCSNFVLGRPHELQPLTNNTLYMPNGTSLRMGRLGYQSDAQASLAVSYNSLDGYAASLHDALTRPWPAYEGLGILNPGGDYIQLATSLLQIENEFYGNIRPKRTIFPGERPLHALRERGVEYVEVRLLDLNPFEPVGINAQTMRFIDVFLLHCLLSDSPPDTPQEIAELAHNQNLTAARGREPGLSLLRGGCEVGLVEWGGELLQAFGPMAQTLDAVHGGQDYSQAVQSAQAMLQDATALPSARVLAAMAEHDNSFLRFTRERSRHTREVLLAQPWSAPQQARFEALAEQSRRDQKAIEAADTMPFEVFRQEYVSPQRLGLFAGAAAQQVLHDEGDAQHQREPADQR
;
A
#
# COMPACT_ATOMS: atom_id res chain seq x y z
N MET A 1 10.55 23.03 25.17
CA MET A 1 9.54 22.07 24.68
C MET A 1 8.11 22.61 24.52
N THR A 2 7.76 23.78 25.03
CA THR A 2 6.37 24.31 25.05
C THR A 2 5.97 25.16 23.83
N ILE A 3 6.90 25.58 23.00
CA ILE A 3 6.64 26.54 21.90
C ILE A 3 6.07 25.88 20.64
N ALA A 4 6.41 24.61 20.36
CA ALA A 4 5.92 23.91 19.16
C ALA A 4 4.42 23.54 19.22
N HIS A 5 3.87 23.37 20.42
CA HIS A 5 2.44 23.04 20.60
C HIS A 5 1.51 24.25 20.50
N ALA A 6 1.97 25.47 20.81
CA ALA A 6 1.14 26.68 20.71
C ALA A 6 0.74 26.96 19.27
N GLY A 7 1.65 26.79 18.29
CA GLY A 7 1.35 26.99 16.87
C GLY A 7 0.43 25.94 16.26
N LEU A 8 0.42 24.73 16.79
CA LEU A 8 -0.40 23.62 16.28
C LEU A 8 -1.90 23.85 16.58
N GLY A 9 -2.23 24.27 17.80
CA GLY A 9 -3.62 24.60 18.19
C GLY A 9 -4.18 25.78 17.39
N GLU A 10 -3.36 26.80 17.13
CA GLU A 10 -3.75 27.92 16.29
C GLU A 10 -4.06 27.49 14.85
N ARG A 11 -3.17 26.69 14.23
CA ARG A 11 -3.37 26.16 12.89
C ARG A 11 -4.62 25.25 12.80
N LEU A 12 -4.85 24.43 13.81
CA LEU A 12 -6.07 23.61 13.90
C LEU A 12 -7.32 24.50 13.95
N GLY A 13 -7.30 25.57 14.73
CA GLY A 13 -8.39 26.54 14.84
C GLY A 13 -8.70 27.30 13.54
N THR A 14 -7.76 27.35 12.59
CA THR A 14 -8.01 27.96 11.26
C THR A 14 -8.76 27.03 10.30
N LEU A 15 -8.90 25.74 10.61
CA LEU A 15 -9.60 24.81 9.75
C LEU A 15 -11.11 24.87 9.99
N ALA A 16 -11.85 25.37 9.01
CA ALA A 16 -13.30 25.36 9.05
C ALA A 16 -13.86 23.93 9.19
N PRO A 17 -14.95 23.72 9.96
CA PRO A 17 -15.57 22.39 10.11
C PRO A 17 -15.93 21.73 8.78
N GLU A 18 -16.37 22.51 7.78
CA GLU A 18 -16.70 22.02 6.44
C GLU A 18 -15.49 21.45 5.73
N ARG A 19 -14.31 22.04 5.92
CA ARG A 19 -13.05 21.55 5.36
C ARG A 19 -12.68 20.20 5.98
N LEU A 20 -12.83 20.04 7.28
CA LEU A 20 -12.59 18.78 7.98
C LEU A 20 -13.60 17.68 7.57
N ARG A 21 -14.89 18.03 7.35
CA ARG A 21 -15.87 17.11 6.74
C ARG A 21 -15.49 16.73 5.31
N GLY A 22 -14.67 17.55 4.65
CA GLY A 22 -14.12 17.30 3.33
C GLY A 22 -13.02 16.27 3.26
N ILE A 23 -12.52 15.72 4.40
CA ILE A 23 -11.54 14.63 4.38
C ILE A 23 -12.08 13.48 3.53
N ARG A 24 -11.24 12.97 2.62
CA ARG A 24 -11.55 11.81 1.80
C ARG A 24 -10.54 10.71 2.04
N ARG A 25 -11.03 9.47 1.98
CA ARG A 25 -10.22 8.27 2.14
C ARG A 25 -10.66 7.15 1.22
N GLY A 26 -9.72 6.28 0.90
CA GLY A 26 -9.92 5.04 0.16
C GLY A 26 -8.91 4.00 0.59
N ILE A 27 -9.22 2.74 0.40
CA ILE A 27 -8.36 1.61 0.78
C ILE A 27 -8.09 0.74 -0.44
N GLU A 28 -6.82 0.34 -0.57
CA GLU A 28 -6.36 -0.75 -1.44
C GLU A 28 -5.82 -1.86 -0.54
N LYS A 29 -6.42 -3.04 -0.57
CA LYS A 29 -6.05 -4.14 0.30
C LYS A 29 -5.64 -5.35 -0.51
N GLU A 30 -4.38 -5.74 -0.37
CA GLU A 30 -3.81 -6.93 -1.00
C GLU A 30 -4.11 -8.19 -0.19
N SER A 31 -4.29 -9.33 -0.87
CA SER A 31 -4.35 -10.65 -0.25
C SER A 31 -4.04 -11.75 -1.24
N LEU A 32 -3.25 -12.72 -0.81
CA LEU A 32 -3.04 -13.95 -1.58
C LEU A 32 -4.30 -14.80 -1.58
N ARG A 33 -4.61 -15.42 -2.73
CA ARG A 33 -5.55 -16.54 -2.82
C ARG A 33 -4.84 -17.81 -2.35
N ALA A 34 -5.42 -18.50 -1.41
CA ALA A 34 -4.89 -19.73 -0.84
C ALA A 34 -5.93 -20.88 -0.95
N LEU A 35 -5.43 -22.09 -1.11
CA LEU A 35 -6.20 -23.32 -1.04
C LEU A 35 -6.59 -23.62 0.43
N PRO A 36 -7.54 -24.51 0.70
CA PRO A 36 -7.95 -24.86 2.07
C PRO A 36 -6.82 -25.40 2.97
N ASP A 37 -5.76 -25.94 2.38
CA ASP A 37 -4.56 -26.40 3.11
C ASP A 37 -3.56 -25.28 3.42
N GLY A 38 -3.78 -24.07 2.88
CA GLY A 38 -2.94 -22.88 3.06
C GLY A 38 -1.83 -22.75 2.00
N MET A 39 -1.81 -23.60 0.97
CA MET A 39 -0.92 -23.44 -0.16
C MET A 39 -1.41 -22.31 -1.08
N LEU A 40 -0.47 -21.64 -1.75
CA LEU A 40 -0.81 -20.60 -2.74
C LEU A 40 -1.67 -21.18 -3.87
N ALA A 41 -2.81 -20.57 -4.16
CA ALA A 41 -3.64 -20.96 -5.30
C ALA A 41 -2.95 -20.53 -6.60
N LEU A 42 -2.67 -21.48 -7.48
CA LEU A 42 -1.97 -21.22 -8.77
C LEU A 42 -2.95 -21.10 -9.95
N THR A 43 -4.24 -21.12 -9.69
CA THR A 43 -5.31 -20.95 -10.66
C THR A 43 -5.28 -19.55 -11.28
N PRO A 44 -5.72 -19.38 -12.52
CA PRO A 44 -5.92 -18.05 -13.11
C PRO A 44 -6.87 -17.18 -12.28
N HIS A 45 -6.80 -15.86 -12.49
CA HIS A 45 -7.79 -14.93 -11.94
C HIS A 45 -9.22 -15.35 -12.34
N PRO A 46 -10.12 -15.56 -11.37
CA PRO A 46 -11.46 -16.05 -11.70
C PRO A 46 -12.23 -15.09 -12.61
N ALA A 47 -12.73 -15.58 -13.73
CA ALA A 47 -13.45 -14.77 -14.72
C ALA A 47 -14.69 -14.06 -14.13
N ALA A 48 -15.33 -14.65 -13.11
CA ALA A 48 -16.45 -14.03 -12.40
C ALA A 48 -16.06 -12.77 -11.60
N LEU A 49 -14.78 -12.60 -11.24
CA LEU A 49 -14.29 -11.37 -10.64
C LEU A 49 -14.08 -10.23 -11.67
N GLY A 50 -14.30 -10.51 -12.97
CA GLY A 50 -14.10 -9.54 -14.03
C GLY A 50 -12.65 -9.46 -14.52
N SER A 51 -12.29 -8.34 -15.13
CA SER A 51 -10.95 -8.09 -15.66
C SER A 51 -10.04 -7.43 -14.63
N ALA A 52 -8.89 -8.02 -14.33
CA ALA A 52 -7.88 -7.40 -13.48
C ALA A 52 -7.29 -6.10 -14.08
N LEU A 53 -7.49 -5.82 -15.38
CA LEU A 53 -7.03 -4.59 -16.01
C LEU A 53 -7.95 -3.40 -15.74
N THR A 54 -9.27 -3.63 -15.73
CA THR A 54 -10.28 -2.56 -15.84
C THR A 54 -11.38 -2.62 -14.78
N HIS A 55 -11.41 -3.64 -13.91
CA HIS A 55 -12.39 -3.68 -12.82
C HIS A 55 -12.11 -2.58 -11.79
N PRO A 56 -13.10 -1.75 -11.38
CA PRO A 56 -12.86 -0.61 -10.49
C PRO A 56 -12.49 -1.00 -9.05
N HIS A 57 -12.83 -2.22 -8.61
CA HIS A 57 -12.67 -2.64 -7.22
C HIS A 57 -11.82 -3.90 -7.03
N ILE A 58 -11.54 -4.67 -8.10
CA ILE A 58 -10.85 -5.96 -7.99
C ILE A 58 -9.80 -6.08 -9.08
N THR A 59 -8.53 -6.08 -8.69
CA THR A 59 -7.40 -6.30 -9.58
C THR A 59 -6.43 -7.33 -8.96
N THR A 60 -5.26 -7.47 -9.55
CA THR A 60 -4.13 -8.19 -8.95
C THR A 60 -2.97 -7.24 -8.72
N ASP A 61 -2.23 -7.40 -7.61
CA ASP A 61 -1.01 -6.64 -7.40
C ASP A 61 0.15 -7.24 -8.21
N TYR A 62 1.03 -8.01 -7.61
CA TYR A 62 2.17 -8.62 -8.31
C TYR A 62 1.82 -9.95 -8.95
N SER A 63 1.30 -10.86 -8.16
CA SER A 63 0.98 -12.24 -8.58
C SER A 63 -0.46 -12.34 -9.07
N GLU A 64 -0.69 -13.19 -10.06
CA GLU A 64 -2.04 -13.63 -10.46
C GLU A 64 -2.84 -14.17 -9.27
N SER A 65 -2.13 -14.71 -8.27
CA SER A 65 -2.72 -15.21 -7.03
C SER A 65 -2.92 -14.13 -5.96
N GLN A 66 -2.45 -12.91 -6.17
CA GLN A 66 -2.54 -11.81 -5.19
C GLN A 66 -3.58 -10.80 -5.63
N LEU A 67 -4.79 -10.93 -5.06
CA LEU A 67 -5.85 -9.96 -5.31
C LEU A 67 -5.57 -8.66 -4.59
N GLU A 68 -5.94 -7.57 -5.23
CA GLU A 68 -5.97 -6.23 -4.67
C GLU A 68 -7.41 -5.72 -4.72
N LEU A 69 -7.99 -5.48 -3.54
CA LEU A 69 -9.36 -5.08 -3.33
C LEU A 69 -9.42 -3.59 -2.99
N ILE A 70 -10.11 -2.81 -3.82
CA ILE A 70 -10.03 -1.36 -3.86
C ILE A 70 -11.40 -0.76 -3.57
N THR A 71 -11.47 0.20 -2.64
CA THR A 71 -12.69 1.00 -2.43
C THR A 71 -12.73 2.21 -3.34
N GLY A 72 -13.90 2.79 -3.48
CA GLY A 72 -14.05 4.17 -3.94
C GLY A 72 -13.52 5.18 -2.93
N VAL A 73 -13.79 6.45 -3.19
CA VAL A 73 -13.40 7.59 -2.35
C VAL A 73 -14.56 7.96 -1.42
N HIS A 74 -14.34 7.93 -0.11
CA HIS A 74 -15.37 8.13 0.91
C HIS A 74 -15.08 9.29 1.86
N ALA A 75 -16.13 10.02 2.21
CA ALA A 75 -16.10 11.01 3.28
C ALA A 75 -16.20 10.39 4.68
N GLY A 76 -16.91 9.26 4.81
CA GLY A 76 -17.12 8.53 6.06
C GLY A 76 -16.20 7.32 6.20
N VAL A 77 -15.63 7.14 7.39
CA VAL A 77 -14.82 5.95 7.72
C VAL A 77 -15.64 4.67 7.57
N GLN A 78 -16.86 4.66 8.12
CA GLN A 78 -17.72 3.47 8.08
C GLN A 78 -18.13 3.12 6.64
N ALA A 79 -18.49 4.11 5.82
CA ALA A 79 -18.87 3.87 4.43
C ALA A 79 -17.71 3.25 3.60
N CYS A 80 -16.47 3.68 3.86
CA CYS A 80 -15.29 3.09 3.23
C CYS A 80 -15.08 1.63 3.67
N LEU A 81 -15.26 1.35 4.96
CA LEU A 81 -15.12 0.00 5.51
C LEU A 81 -16.25 -0.93 5.06
N ASP A 82 -17.46 -0.41 4.95
CA ASP A 82 -18.63 -1.15 4.45
C ASP A 82 -18.42 -1.56 2.99
N GLU A 83 -17.95 -0.66 2.12
CA GLU A 83 -17.63 -1.00 0.74
C GLU A 83 -16.49 -2.02 0.65
N LEU A 84 -15.41 -1.86 1.41
CA LEU A 84 -14.35 -2.86 1.47
C LEU A 84 -14.89 -4.23 1.87
N THR A 85 -15.84 -4.27 2.81
CA THR A 85 -16.51 -5.48 3.26
C THR A 85 -17.35 -6.10 2.14
N GLU A 86 -18.12 -5.31 1.40
CA GLU A 86 -18.91 -5.79 0.27
C GLU A 86 -18.03 -6.37 -0.85
N VAL A 87 -16.89 -5.71 -1.17
CA VAL A 87 -15.92 -6.24 -2.14
C VAL A 87 -15.38 -7.60 -1.70
N HIS A 88 -15.06 -7.77 -0.41
CA HIS A 88 -14.63 -9.05 0.15
C HIS A 88 -15.74 -10.12 0.09
N GLN A 89 -16.96 -9.76 0.44
CA GLN A 89 -18.10 -10.67 0.41
C GLN A 89 -18.35 -11.22 -0.99
N TYR A 90 -18.30 -10.37 -2.01
CA TYR A 90 -18.40 -10.80 -3.41
C TYR A 90 -17.24 -11.71 -3.79
N THR A 91 -16.02 -11.27 -3.49
CA THR A 91 -14.80 -12.03 -3.78
C THR A 91 -14.86 -13.44 -3.17
N TYR A 92 -15.23 -13.58 -1.90
CA TYR A 92 -15.34 -14.90 -1.25
C TYR A 92 -16.41 -15.80 -1.87
N ARG A 93 -17.54 -15.24 -2.35
CA ARG A 93 -18.57 -16.01 -3.05
C ARG A 93 -18.01 -16.60 -4.34
N VAL A 94 -17.32 -15.78 -5.12
CA VAL A 94 -16.68 -16.25 -6.36
C VAL A 94 -15.58 -17.27 -6.08
N LEU A 95 -14.71 -17.03 -5.10
CA LEU A 95 -13.61 -17.94 -4.76
C LEU A 95 -14.09 -19.29 -4.24
N ARG A 96 -15.20 -19.33 -3.49
CA ARG A 96 -15.82 -20.58 -3.04
C ARG A 96 -16.27 -21.43 -4.22
N GLU A 97 -16.83 -20.84 -5.26
CA GLU A 97 -17.28 -21.53 -6.48
C GLU A 97 -16.11 -21.90 -7.40
N ALA A 98 -15.05 -21.12 -7.41
CA ALA A 98 -13.88 -21.30 -8.27
C ALA A 98 -12.83 -22.31 -7.74
N GLY A 99 -13.13 -23.11 -6.71
CA GLY A 99 -12.21 -24.12 -6.18
C GLY A 99 -12.03 -24.08 -4.66
N ASP A 100 -13.00 -23.51 -3.95
CA ASP A 100 -13.01 -23.39 -2.48
C ASP A 100 -11.81 -22.59 -1.93
N GLU A 101 -11.27 -21.67 -2.73
CA GLU A 101 -10.17 -20.82 -2.33
C GLU A 101 -10.57 -19.82 -1.23
N MET A 102 -9.58 -19.33 -0.50
CA MET A 102 -9.76 -18.29 0.52
C MET A 102 -8.71 -17.18 0.36
N LEU A 103 -8.97 -16.01 0.94
CA LEU A 103 -7.98 -14.94 1.05
C LEU A 103 -7.10 -15.16 2.29
N TRP A 104 -5.79 -15.08 2.10
CA TRP A 104 -4.81 -15.14 3.18
C TRP A 104 -4.84 -13.86 3.99
N VAL A 105 -5.06 -13.94 5.30
CA VAL A 105 -5.34 -12.78 6.16
C VAL A 105 -4.09 -12.14 6.77
N SER A 106 -2.92 -12.69 6.55
CA SER A 106 -1.65 -12.13 7.06
C SER A 106 -0.82 -11.52 5.95
N SER A 107 -0.03 -10.50 6.28
CA SER A 107 0.88 -9.86 5.32
C SER A 107 1.96 -10.80 4.83
N MET A 108 2.57 -11.59 5.71
CA MET A 108 3.60 -12.55 5.32
C MET A 108 2.95 -13.80 4.74
N PRO A 109 3.46 -14.28 3.59
CA PRO A 109 2.92 -15.46 2.91
C PRO A 109 3.34 -16.78 3.57
N CYS A 110 2.57 -17.82 3.30
CA CYS A 110 2.92 -19.22 3.54
C CYS A 110 2.63 -20.07 2.30
N GLY A 111 3.04 -21.33 2.33
CA GLY A 111 2.66 -22.28 1.28
C GLY A 111 3.12 -21.88 -0.12
N LEU A 112 4.21 -21.13 -0.24
CA LEU A 112 4.72 -20.69 -1.52
C LEU A 112 5.43 -21.84 -2.25
N PRO A 113 5.23 -21.98 -3.57
CA PRO A 113 6.03 -22.85 -4.43
C PRO A 113 7.45 -22.27 -4.65
N THR A 114 8.20 -22.82 -5.61
CA THR A 114 9.47 -22.20 -6.05
C THR A 114 9.19 -20.82 -6.68
N ASP A 115 10.18 -19.96 -6.69
CA ASP A 115 10.03 -18.58 -7.22
C ASP A 115 9.49 -18.56 -8.65
N GLU A 116 9.99 -19.45 -9.50
CA GLU A 116 9.62 -19.53 -10.91
C GLU A 116 8.16 -19.96 -11.11
N THR A 117 7.60 -20.68 -10.14
CA THR A 117 6.23 -21.21 -10.19
C THR A 117 5.20 -20.17 -9.68
N ILE A 118 5.61 -19.16 -8.91
CA ILE A 118 4.71 -18.09 -8.48
C ILE A 118 4.19 -17.36 -9.74
N PRO A 119 2.88 -17.41 -10.04
CA PRO A 119 2.35 -16.84 -11.26
C PRO A 119 2.37 -15.32 -11.23
N ILE A 120 2.77 -14.72 -12.34
CA ILE A 120 2.77 -13.26 -12.53
C ILE A 120 1.40 -12.81 -13.01
N GLY A 121 0.94 -11.65 -12.53
CA GLY A 121 -0.34 -11.05 -12.89
C GLY A 121 -0.49 -10.87 -14.41
N ARG A 122 -1.68 -11.21 -14.92
CA ARG A 122 -2.05 -11.16 -16.34
C ARG A 122 -3.17 -10.15 -16.55
N TYR A 123 -3.03 -9.33 -17.59
CA TYR A 123 -3.92 -8.19 -17.83
C TYR A 123 -4.41 -8.13 -19.28
N GLY A 124 -4.47 -9.28 -19.97
CA GLY A 124 -4.88 -9.36 -21.37
C GLY A 124 -3.78 -9.07 -22.37
N SER A 125 -4.19 -8.87 -23.64
CA SER A 125 -3.29 -8.80 -24.79
C SER A 125 -2.94 -7.37 -25.24
N SER A 126 -3.62 -6.36 -24.72
CA SER A 126 -3.31 -4.96 -25.04
C SER A 126 -1.89 -4.55 -24.61
N ASN A 127 -1.32 -3.54 -25.25
CA ASN A 127 0.02 -3.04 -24.93
C ASN A 127 0.15 -2.63 -23.46
N ILE A 128 -0.84 -1.94 -22.90
CA ILE A 128 -0.83 -1.58 -21.47
C ILE A 128 -0.96 -2.83 -20.57
N GLY A 129 -1.76 -3.82 -20.94
CA GLY A 129 -1.86 -5.10 -20.23
C GLY A 129 -0.56 -5.88 -20.26
N ARG A 130 0.08 -5.96 -21.43
CA ARG A 130 1.41 -6.56 -21.60
C ARG A 130 2.47 -5.82 -20.79
N ALA A 131 2.48 -4.48 -20.83
CA ALA A 131 3.42 -3.68 -20.05
C ALA A 131 3.29 -3.93 -18.55
N LYS A 132 2.06 -4.06 -18.01
CA LYS A 132 1.82 -4.44 -16.62
C LYS A 132 2.41 -5.81 -16.26
N SER A 133 2.30 -6.80 -17.16
CA SER A 133 2.87 -8.14 -16.94
C SER A 133 4.40 -8.13 -17.07
N VAL A 134 4.96 -7.45 -18.07
CA VAL A 134 6.42 -7.30 -18.26
C VAL A 134 7.07 -6.55 -17.11
N TYR A 135 6.43 -5.49 -16.60
CA TYR A 135 6.86 -4.79 -15.39
C TYR A 135 7.04 -5.75 -14.20
N ARG A 136 6.04 -6.60 -13.96
CA ARG A 136 6.06 -7.59 -12.86
C ARG A 136 7.10 -8.70 -13.10
N MET A 137 7.30 -9.09 -14.36
CA MET A 137 8.40 -9.98 -14.71
C MET A 137 9.74 -9.36 -14.30
N GLY A 138 9.93 -8.06 -14.59
CA GLY A 138 11.11 -7.31 -14.18
C GLY A 138 11.28 -7.26 -12.66
N LEU A 139 10.20 -7.02 -11.90
CA LEU A 139 10.25 -7.08 -10.43
C LEU A 139 10.72 -8.46 -9.93
N GLY A 140 10.21 -9.53 -10.54
CA GLY A 140 10.62 -10.90 -10.20
C GLY A 140 12.10 -11.17 -10.43
N HIS A 141 12.68 -10.66 -11.53
CA HIS A 141 14.11 -10.78 -11.83
C HIS A 141 14.99 -9.91 -10.93
N ARG A 142 14.50 -8.72 -10.55
CA ARG A 142 15.25 -7.75 -9.75
C ARG A 142 15.27 -8.06 -8.26
N TYR A 143 14.14 -8.53 -7.74
CA TYR A 143 13.89 -8.62 -6.28
C TYR A 143 13.47 -10.02 -5.82
N GLY A 144 13.20 -10.95 -6.75
CA GLY A 144 12.63 -12.26 -6.45
C GLY A 144 11.11 -12.22 -6.32
N ARG A 145 10.42 -13.27 -6.81
CA ARG A 145 8.96 -13.33 -6.81
C ARG A 145 8.36 -13.49 -5.41
N ARG A 146 9.05 -14.18 -4.49
CA ARG A 146 8.59 -14.37 -3.11
C ARG A 146 8.42 -13.05 -2.37
N MET A 147 9.38 -12.14 -2.48
CA MET A 147 9.29 -10.84 -1.82
C MET A 147 8.03 -10.08 -2.28
N GLN A 148 7.68 -10.19 -3.56
CA GLN A 148 6.52 -9.54 -4.14
C GLN A 148 5.18 -10.14 -3.68
N THR A 149 5.15 -11.31 -3.05
CA THR A 149 3.92 -11.91 -2.51
C THR A 149 3.56 -11.45 -1.10
N ILE A 150 4.35 -10.56 -0.51
CA ILE A 150 3.98 -9.89 0.74
C ILE A 150 2.81 -8.95 0.45
N SER A 151 1.79 -9.00 1.30
CA SER A 151 0.55 -8.21 1.15
C SER A 151 0.44 -7.12 2.21
N GLY A 152 -0.18 -6.00 1.87
CA GLY A 152 -0.39 -4.88 2.78
C GLY A 152 -1.71 -4.16 2.53
N ILE A 153 -1.89 -3.06 3.26
CA ILE A 153 -2.99 -2.12 3.06
C ILE A 153 -2.39 -0.77 2.69
N HIS A 154 -2.91 -0.19 1.62
CA HIS A 154 -2.68 1.21 1.29
C HIS A 154 -3.86 2.04 1.76
N TYR A 155 -3.58 3.13 2.45
CA TYR A 155 -4.57 4.07 2.93
C TYR A 155 -4.41 5.40 2.20
N ASN A 156 -5.34 5.70 1.31
CA ASN A 156 -5.39 6.94 0.56
C ASN A 156 -6.10 8.02 1.36
N TRP A 157 -5.53 9.24 1.41
CA TRP A 157 -6.06 10.32 2.23
C TRP A 157 -5.87 11.69 1.59
N SER A 158 -6.90 12.52 1.66
CA SER A 158 -6.84 13.93 1.23
C SER A 158 -7.68 14.83 2.13
N LEU A 159 -7.27 16.10 2.16
CA LEU A 159 -8.03 17.21 2.77
C LEU A 159 -8.17 18.31 1.73
N PRO A 160 -9.37 18.87 1.48
CA PRO A 160 -9.58 19.93 0.50
C PRO A 160 -8.69 21.16 0.74
N GLY A 161 -8.16 21.74 -0.35
CA GLY A 161 -7.37 22.96 -0.30
C GLY A 161 -5.96 22.82 0.29
N VAL A 162 -5.41 21.60 0.36
CA VAL A 162 -4.01 21.35 0.71
C VAL A 162 -3.16 21.53 -0.55
N THR A 163 -2.11 22.34 -0.45
CA THR A 163 -1.16 22.56 -1.56
C THR A 163 -0.12 21.43 -1.66
N SER A 164 0.58 21.36 -2.78
CA SER A 164 1.68 20.38 -2.95
C SER A 164 2.76 20.54 -1.87
N GLU A 165 3.13 21.79 -1.53
CA GLU A 165 4.12 22.07 -0.48
C GLU A 165 3.66 21.55 0.89
N GLN A 166 2.38 21.74 1.21
CA GLN A 166 1.78 21.23 2.45
C GLN A 166 1.73 19.69 2.46
N TYR A 167 1.43 19.05 1.33
CA TYR A 167 1.52 17.59 1.22
C TYR A 167 2.95 17.09 1.39
N PHE A 168 3.96 17.75 0.84
CA PHE A 168 5.36 17.38 1.08
C PHE A 168 5.78 17.62 2.52
N ALA A 169 5.28 18.66 3.18
CA ALA A 169 5.45 18.87 4.62
C ALA A 169 4.83 17.73 5.45
N LEU A 170 3.59 17.33 5.12
CA LEU A 170 2.92 16.18 5.72
C LEU A 170 3.76 14.91 5.53
N ILE A 171 4.27 14.63 4.32
CA ILE A 171 5.06 13.44 4.01
C ILE A 171 6.33 13.38 4.84
N ARG A 172 7.07 14.50 5.00
CA ARG A 172 8.26 14.55 5.86
C ARG A 172 7.90 14.22 7.31
N ASN A 173 6.85 14.84 7.86
CA ASN A 173 6.41 14.57 9.23
C ASN A 173 5.88 13.14 9.40
N PHE A 174 5.17 12.61 8.39
CA PHE A 174 4.77 11.20 8.38
C PHE A 174 5.99 10.29 8.51
N ARG A 175 7.03 10.51 7.71
CA ARG A 175 8.27 9.71 7.76
C ARG A 175 8.96 9.79 9.13
N ARG A 176 8.98 10.96 9.76
CA ARG A 176 9.52 11.18 11.11
C ARG A 176 8.79 10.37 12.18
N HIS A 177 7.49 10.20 12.01
CA HIS A 177 6.62 9.58 13.01
C HIS A 177 6.13 8.19 12.61
N ALA A 178 6.53 7.66 11.46
CA ALA A 178 6.07 6.37 10.91
C ALA A 178 6.34 5.18 11.86
N PHE A 179 7.37 5.28 12.71
CA PHE A 179 7.67 4.28 13.73
C PHE A 179 6.45 3.99 14.63
N LEU A 180 5.64 5.00 14.95
CA LEU A 180 4.46 4.85 15.80
C LEU A 180 3.39 3.98 15.13
N LEU A 181 3.15 4.16 13.83
CA LEU A 181 2.22 3.30 13.08
C LEU A 181 2.74 1.86 12.98
N LEU A 182 4.03 1.67 12.74
CA LEU A 182 4.66 0.34 12.73
C LEU A 182 4.59 -0.35 14.08
N TYR A 183 4.77 0.39 15.16
CA TYR A 183 4.64 -0.14 16.53
C TYR A 183 3.21 -0.55 16.82
N LEU A 184 2.25 0.35 16.61
CA LEU A 184 0.84 0.15 16.99
C LEU A 184 0.10 -0.84 16.08
N PHE A 185 0.40 -0.89 14.79
CA PHE A 185 -0.38 -1.63 13.80
C PHE A 185 0.41 -2.67 13.01
N GLY A 186 1.70 -2.85 13.30
CA GLY A 186 2.45 -3.97 12.78
C GLY A 186 1.85 -5.30 13.28
N ALA A 187 1.61 -6.23 12.36
CA ALA A 187 0.93 -7.50 12.61
C ALA A 187 1.61 -8.70 11.94
N SER A 188 2.88 -8.57 11.56
CA SER A 188 3.62 -9.62 10.85
C SER A 188 4.96 -9.95 11.52
N PRO A 189 4.95 -10.48 12.77
CA PRO A 189 6.16 -10.81 13.52
C PRO A 189 6.75 -12.19 13.16
N ALA A 190 6.06 -12.98 12.33
CA ALA A 190 6.42 -14.35 11.99
C ALA A 190 6.18 -14.65 10.50
N VAL A 191 6.83 -15.69 10.00
CA VAL A 191 6.73 -16.14 8.61
C VAL A 191 7.03 -17.64 8.49
N CYS A 192 6.53 -18.28 7.43
CA CYS A 192 6.92 -19.65 7.10
C CYS A 192 8.39 -19.71 6.62
N SER A 193 9.15 -20.72 7.05
CA SER A 193 10.57 -20.86 6.75
C SER A 193 10.89 -20.91 5.25
N ASN A 194 9.96 -21.42 4.43
CA ASN A 194 10.15 -21.46 2.97
C ASN A 194 10.23 -20.07 2.31
N PHE A 195 9.72 -19.01 2.96
CA PHE A 195 9.83 -17.65 2.45
C PHE A 195 11.29 -17.16 2.39
N VAL A 196 12.13 -17.57 3.32
CA VAL A 196 13.53 -17.11 3.43
C VAL A 196 14.55 -18.10 2.87
N LEU A 197 14.11 -19.17 2.20
CA LEU A 197 15.02 -20.15 1.61
C LEU A 197 16.05 -19.47 0.69
N GLY A 198 17.34 -19.70 0.99
CA GLY A 198 18.45 -19.14 0.21
C GLY A 198 18.72 -17.65 0.45
N ARG A 199 18.07 -17.03 1.44
CA ARG A 199 18.28 -15.62 1.80
C ARG A 199 18.90 -15.50 3.19
N PRO A 200 19.87 -14.61 3.41
CA PRO A 200 20.37 -14.32 4.75
C PRO A 200 19.25 -13.67 5.60
N HIS A 201 19.14 -14.08 6.86
CA HIS A 201 18.15 -13.52 7.79
C HIS A 201 18.60 -13.68 9.25
N GLU A 202 18.02 -12.87 10.13
CA GLU A 202 18.24 -12.86 11.58
C GLU A 202 17.04 -13.47 12.35
N LEU A 203 16.09 -14.11 11.66
CA LEU A 203 14.92 -14.71 12.28
C LEU A 203 15.31 -15.91 13.13
N GLN A 204 14.62 -16.06 14.26
CA GLN A 204 14.76 -17.19 15.15
C GLN A 204 13.78 -18.31 14.76
N PRO A 205 14.16 -19.59 14.87
CA PRO A 205 13.23 -20.70 14.70
C PRO A 205 12.27 -20.77 15.90
N LEU A 206 10.98 -20.87 15.61
CA LEU A 206 9.94 -21.12 16.62
C LEU A 206 9.46 -22.57 16.55
N THR A 207 9.33 -23.11 15.34
CA THR A 207 9.12 -24.52 15.00
C THR A 207 9.90 -24.85 13.74
N ASN A 208 9.85 -26.11 13.27
CA ASN A 208 10.55 -26.54 12.05
C ASN A 208 10.17 -25.73 10.80
N ASN A 209 8.94 -25.19 10.74
CA ASN A 209 8.41 -24.47 9.58
C ASN A 209 8.06 -23.01 9.87
N THR A 210 8.35 -22.50 11.06
CA THR A 210 8.02 -21.13 11.48
C THR A 210 9.25 -20.42 11.99
N LEU A 211 9.51 -19.26 11.42
CA LEU A 211 10.53 -18.31 11.85
C LEU A 211 9.86 -17.04 12.36
N TYR A 212 10.46 -16.36 13.32
CA TYR A 212 9.89 -15.16 13.92
C TYR A 212 10.95 -14.20 14.46
N MET A 213 10.53 -12.98 14.76
CA MET A 213 11.26 -12.03 15.60
C MET A 213 10.53 -11.89 16.94
N PRO A 214 11.12 -12.27 18.07
CA PRO A 214 10.44 -12.26 19.38
C PRO A 214 9.80 -10.91 19.74
N ASN A 215 10.48 -9.82 19.43
CA ASN A 215 10.03 -8.45 19.68
C ASN A 215 9.67 -7.69 18.39
N GLY A 216 9.59 -8.37 17.24
CA GLY A 216 9.28 -7.75 15.96
C GLY A 216 7.83 -7.32 15.85
N THR A 217 7.59 -6.23 15.14
CA THR A 217 6.24 -5.75 14.83
C THR A 217 5.83 -6.09 13.40
N SER A 218 6.74 -5.91 12.42
CA SER A 218 6.41 -6.09 11.01
C SER A 218 7.62 -6.57 10.19
N LEU A 219 7.65 -7.86 9.85
CA LEU A 219 8.65 -8.40 8.91
C LEU A 219 8.47 -7.80 7.50
N ARG A 220 7.24 -7.42 7.13
CA ARG A 220 6.93 -6.75 5.87
C ARG A 220 7.69 -5.45 5.70
N MET A 221 7.80 -4.65 6.76
CA MET A 221 8.43 -3.32 6.73
C MET A 221 9.90 -3.34 7.16
N GLY A 222 10.43 -4.52 7.51
CA GLY A 222 11.84 -4.74 7.84
C GLY A 222 12.68 -5.17 6.62
N ARG A 223 13.92 -5.59 6.88
CA ARG A 223 14.92 -5.96 5.85
C ARG A 223 14.52 -7.15 4.96
N LEU A 224 13.57 -7.99 5.39
CA LEU A 224 13.06 -9.10 4.59
C LEU A 224 11.94 -8.71 3.64
N GLY A 225 11.32 -7.56 3.87
CA GLY A 225 10.18 -7.06 3.12
C GLY A 225 10.56 -6.12 1.97
N TYR A 226 9.83 -5.03 1.85
CA TYR A 226 9.96 -4.04 0.76
C TYR A 226 11.25 -3.22 0.84
N GLN A 227 12.41 -3.90 0.78
CA GLN A 227 13.73 -3.26 0.70
C GLN A 227 14.58 -3.91 -0.39
N SER A 228 15.41 -3.12 -1.03
CA SER A 228 16.32 -3.54 -2.08
C SER A 228 17.63 -2.79 -1.93
N ASP A 229 18.75 -3.51 -1.99
CA ASP A 229 20.09 -2.90 -1.97
C ASP A 229 20.29 -1.92 -3.13
N ALA A 230 19.71 -2.21 -4.30
CA ALA A 230 19.75 -1.32 -5.45
C ALA A 230 19.05 0.03 -5.16
N GLN A 231 17.90 -0.02 -4.47
CA GLN A 231 17.16 1.21 -4.09
C GLN A 231 17.70 1.86 -2.80
N ALA A 232 18.51 1.17 -2.01
CA ALA A 232 19.13 1.76 -0.80
C ALA A 232 20.03 2.96 -1.14
N SER A 233 20.60 3.00 -2.36
CA SER A 233 21.38 4.13 -2.86
C SER A 233 20.52 5.29 -3.40
N LEU A 234 19.19 5.10 -3.52
CA LEU A 234 18.26 6.09 -4.07
C LEU A 234 17.80 7.06 -2.98
N ALA A 235 18.44 8.21 -2.92
CA ALA A 235 18.03 9.31 -2.03
C ALA A 235 16.90 10.14 -2.69
N VAL A 236 15.65 9.72 -2.49
CA VAL A 236 14.49 10.50 -2.96
C VAL A 236 14.25 11.67 -2.01
N SER A 237 14.29 12.89 -2.56
CA SER A 237 13.98 14.10 -1.80
C SER A 237 12.46 14.27 -1.62
N TYR A 238 12.05 14.58 -0.39
CA TYR A 238 10.68 14.99 -0.06
C TYR A 238 10.58 16.46 0.36
N ASN A 239 11.59 17.26 0.03
CA ASN A 239 11.62 18.67 0.39
C ASN A 239 10.75 19.55 -0.52
N SER A 240 10.53 19.12 -1.75
CA SER A 240 9.62 19.76 -2.70
C SER A 240 9.16 18.79 -3.77
N LEU A 241 8.11 19.15 -4.52
CA LEU A 241 7.66 18.39 -5.70
C LEU A 241 8.77 18.31 -6.75
N ASP A 242 9.47 19.40 -7.01
CA ASP A 242 10.57 19.42 -7.99
C ASP A 242 11.74 18.53 -7.58
N GLY A 243 12.13 18.57 -6.29
CA GLY A 243 13.18 17.68 -5.77
C GLY A 243 12.79 16.21 -5.83
N TYR A 244 11.55 15.88 -5.49
CA TYR A 244 10.98 14.54 -5.63
C TYR A 244 10.98 14.07 -7.09
N ALA A 245 10.48 14.92 -7.99
CA ALA A 245 10.41 14.63 -9.42
C ALA A 245 11.81 14.44 -10.03
N ALA A 246 12.77 15.28 -9.67
CA ALA A 246 14.15 15.16 -10.15
C ALA A 246 14.80 13.84 -9.67
N SER A 247 14.60 13.47 -8.40
CA SER A 247 15.12 12.21 -7.85
C SER A 247 14.56 10.99 -8.57
N LEU A 248 13.23 10.96 -8.82
CA LEU A 248 12.60 9.86 -9.55
C LEU A 248 12.99 9.84 -11.02
N HIS A 249 13.10 11.03 -11.66
CA HIS A 249 13.52 11.09 -13.05
C HIS A 249 14.91 10.46 -13.25
N ASP A 250 15.88 10.80 -12.39
CA ASP A 250 17.22 10.19 -12.45
C ASP A 250 17.12 8.66 -12.33
N ALA A 251 16.36 8.15 -11.37
CA ALA A 251 16.18 6.71 -11.17
C ALA A 251 15.45 6.00 -12.33
N LEU A 252 14.57 6.70 -13.05
CA LEU A 252 13.78 6.18 -14.17
C LEU A 252 14.54 6.25 -15.51
N THR A 253 15.57 7.07 -15.60
CA THR A 253 16.29 7.32 -16.89
C THR A 253 17.74 6.90 -16.87
N ARG A 254 18.38 6.82 -15.69
CA ARG A 254 19.77 6.40 -15.56
C ARG A 254 19.88 4.88 -15.61
N PRO A 255 20.61 4.33 -16.61
CA PRO A 255 20.87 2.90 -16.69
C PRO A 255 21.52 2.35 -15.41
N TRP A 256 21.16 1.12 -15.03
CA TRP A 256 21.73 0.43 -13.89
C TRP A 256 22.50 -0.81 -14.37
N PRO A 257 23.83 -0.92 -14.14
CA PRO A 257 24.68 -1.95 -14.76
C PRO A 257 24.16 -3.38 -14.58
N ALA A 258 23.65 -3.72 -13.38
CA ALA A 258 23.11 -5.06 -13.12
C ALA A 258 21.87 -5.36 -13.99
N TYR A 259 21.03 -4.35 -14.25
CA TYR A 259 19.82 -4.51 -15.05
C TYR A 259 20.07 -4.39 -16.56
N GLU A 260 21.13 -3.68 -16.96
CA GLU A 260 21.64 -3.72 -18.33
C GLU A 260 22.17 -5.13 -18.67
N GLY A 261 22.86 -5.77 -17.71
CA GLY A 261 23.33 -7.15 -17.86
C GLY A 261 22.21 -8.18 -18.04
N LEU A 262 21.01 -7.93 -17.48
CA LEU A 262 19.83 -8.76 -17.71
C LEU A 262 19.25 -8.58 -19.12
N GLY A 263 19.33 -7.37 -19.68
CA GLY A 263 18.71 -7.02 -20.96
C GLY A 263 17.19 -6.83 -20.87
N ILE A 264 16.58 -6.46 -21.99
CA ILE A 264 15.10 -6.28 -22.12
C ILE A 264 14.41 -7.59 -22.49
N LEU A 265 15.08 -8.43 -23.27
CA LEU A 265 14.58 -9.71 -23.77
C LEU A 265 15.43 -10.86 -23.20
N ASN A 266 14.78 -11.99 -22.94
CA ASN A 266 15.48 -13.23 -22.68
C ASN A 266 16.02 -13.85 -24.01
N PRO A 267 16.86 -14.90 -23.97
CA PRO A 267 17.33 -15.58 -25.18
C PRO A 267 16.22 -16.15 -26.07
N GLY A 268 15.02 -16.37 -25.53
CA GLY A 268 13.84 -16.82 -26.26
C GLY A 268 13.08 -15.70 -26.97
N GLY A 269 13.45 -14.44 -26.76
CA GLY A 269 12.78 -13.27 -27.34
C GLY A 269 11.60 -12.74 -26.52
N ASP A 270 11.39 -13.23 -25.29
CA ASP A 270 10.34 -12.71 -24.42
C ASP A 270 10.83 -11.52 -23.62
N TYR A 271 9.95 -10.54 -23.42
CA TYR A 271 10.25 -9.37 -22.59
C TYR A 271 10.33 -9.75 -21.10
N ILE A 272 11.43 -9.40 -20.44
CA ILE A 272 11.69 -9.70 -19.02
C ILE A 272 11.70 -8.46 -18.14
N GLN A 273 11.80 -7.27 -18.69
CA GLN A 273 11.64 -5.98 -17.99
C GLN A 273 11.30 -4.86 -18.98
N LEU A 274 10.74 -3.74 -18.48
CA LEU A 274 10.37 -2.59 -19.30
C LEU A 274 11.56 -1.70 -19.66
N ALA A 275 12.49 -1.53 -18.72
CA ALA A 275 13.66 -0.67 -18.87
C ALA A 275 14.84 -1.26 -18.10
N THR A 276 16.06 -0.81 -18.39
CA THR A 276 17.30 -1.20 -17.70
C THR A 276 17.75 -0.15 -16.68
N SER A 277 16.96 0.90 -16.49
CA SER A 277 17.16 1.91 -15.44
C SER A 277 16.94 1.36 -14.04
N LEU A 278 17.39 2.10 -13.02
CA LEU A 278 17.24 1.71 -11.61
C LEU A 278 15.79 1.40 -11.24
N LEU A 279 14.85 2.20 -11.74
CA LEU A 279 13.40 1.94 -11.66
C LEU A 279 12.84 1.80 -13.08
N GLN A 280 11.97 0.83 -13.32
CA GLN A 280 11.26 0.67 -14.59
C GLN A 280 10.16 1.73 -14.76
N ILE A 281 9.38 1.92 -13.69
CA ILE A 281 8.32 2.91 -13.56
C ILE A 281 8.28 3.43 -12.12
N GLU A 282 7.55 4.53 -11.87
CA GLU A 282 7.44 5.19 -10.56
C GLU A 282 6.93 4.26 -9.46
N ASN A 283 6.06 3.31 -9.83
CA ASN A 283 5.46 2.36 -8.88
C ASN A 283 6.48 1.37 -8.28
N GLU A 284 7.65 1.23 -8.89
CA GLU A 284 8.73 0.36 -8.39
C GLU A 284 9.45 0.94 -7.17
N PHE A 285 9.35 2.25 -6.94
CA PHE A 285 9.97 2.87 -5.76
C PHE A 285 9.29 2.43 -4.46
N TYR A 286 10.04 1.82 -3.56
CA TYR A 286 9.56 1.39 -2.24
C TYR A 286 9.60 2.54 -1.23
N GLY A 287 8.44 3.12 -0.95
CA GLY A 287 8.27 4.13 0.08
C GLY A 287 7.09 3.81 0.99
N ASN A 288 7.13 4.23 2.25
CA ASN A 288 6.05 4.03 3.22
C ASN A 288 4.88 5.03 3.06
N ILE A 289 5.09 6.09 2.30
CA ILE A 289 4.08 7.07 1.87
C ILE A 289 4.46 7.65 0.52
N ARG A 290 3.50 7.95 -0.33
CA ARG A 290 3.69 8.56 -1.65
C ARG A 290 2.76 9.75 -1.86
N PRO A 291 3.23 10.84 -2.52
CA PRO A 291 2.34 11.82 -3.13
C PRO A 291 1.65 11.19 -4.34
N LYS A 292 0.36 11.43 -4.50
CA LYS A 292 -0.46 10.85 -5.57
C LYS A 292 -1.30 11.92 -6.27
N ARG A 293 -1.64 11.62 -7.51
CA ARG A 293 -2.60 12.34 -8.34
C ARG A 293 -3.37 11.33 -9.17
N THR A 294 -4.67 11.54 -9.36
CA THR A 294 -5.46 10.77 -10.33
C THR A 294 -4.84 10.95 -11.72
N ILE A 295 -4.56 9.84 -12.39
CA ILE A 295 -3.94 9.80 -13.71
C ILE A 295 -4.98 9.56 -14.79
N PHE A 296 -4.76 10.16 -15.96
CA PHE A 296 -5.52 9.85 -17.17
C PHE A 296 -4.99 8.56 -17.83
N PRO A 297 -5.79 7.88 -18.69
CA PRO A 297 -5.31 6.73 -19.43
C PRO A 297 -4.03 7.01 -20.22
N GLY A 298 -3.00 6.16 -20.03
CA GLY A 298 -1.70 6.32 -20.68
C GLY A 298 -0.77 7.38 -20.05
N GLU A 299 -1.25 8.15 -19.10
CA GLU A 299 -0.44 9.15 -18.39
C GLU A 299 0.49 8.49 -17.36
N ARG A 300 1.66 9.06 -17.17
CA ARG A 300 2.62 8.63 -16.15
C ARG A 300 2.35 9.38 -14.83
N PRO A 301 2.45 8.70 -13.67
CA PRO A 301 2.23 9.32 -12.35
C PRO A 301 3.07 10.58 -12.12
N LEU A 302 4.34 10.57 -12.50
CA LEU A 302 5.22 11.73 -12.32
C LEU A 302 4.81 12.91 -13.18
N HIS A 303 4.34 12.65 -14.42
CA HIS A 303 3.78 13.69 -15.29
C HIS A 303 2.55 14.35 -14.63
N ALA A 304 1.59 13.54 -14.18
CA ALA A 304 0.39 14.04 -13.51
C ALA A 304 0.69 14.92 -12.29
N LEU A 305 1.65 14.49 -11.46
CA LEU A 305 2.10 15.25 -10.29
C LEU A 305 2.71 16.61 -10.68
N ARG A 306 3.50 16.65 -11.73
CA ARG A 306 4.16 17.89 -12.20
C ARG A 306 3.16 18.88 -12.80
N GLU A 307 2.23 18.38 -13.61
CA GLU A 307 1.26 19.22 -14.31
C GLU A 307 0.15 19.76 -13.39
N ARG A 308 -0.32 18.92 -12.46
CA ARG A 308 -1.52 19.24 -11.67
C ARG A 308 -1.29 19.25 -10.15
N GLY A 309 -0.06 19.01 -9.69
CA GLY A 309 0.27 18.96 -8.27
C GLY A 309 -0.23 17.71 -7.55
N VAL A 310 0.02 17.65 -6.24
CA VAL A 310 -0.42 16.54 -5.38
C VAL A 310 -1.91 16.68 -5.05
N GLU A 311 -2.67 15.61 -5.18
CA GLU A 311 -4.10 15.56 -4.88
C GLU A 311 -4.38 14.84 -3.55
N TYR A 312 -3.62 13.78 -3.27
CA TYR A 312 -3.75 12.98 -2.05
C TYR A 312 -2.41 12.30 -1.70
N VAL A 313 -2.36 11.68 -0.54
CA VAL A 313 -1.24 10.83 -0.11
C VAL A 313 -1.70 9.40 0.05
N GLU A 314 -0.81 8.47 -0.27
CA GLU A 314 -0.98 7.02 -0.14
C GLU A 314 -0.05 6.50 0.96
N VAL A 315 -0.60 6.15 2.11
CA VAL A 315 0.11 5.45 3.19
C VAL A 315 0.22 3.97 2.84
N ARG A 316 1.43 3.40 2.89
CA ARG A 316 1.73 2.04 2.37
C ARG A 316 2.28 1.08 3.42
N LEU A 317 2.47 1.52 4.64
CA LEU A 317 3.20 0.76 5.67
C LEU A 317 2.32 -0.19 6.50
N LEU A 318 1.00 -0.22 6.28
CA LEU A 318 0.09 -0.98 7.13
C LEU A 318 0.10 -2.47 6.79
N ASP A 319 0.27 -3.31 7.82
CA ASP A 319 0.09 -4.75 7.71
C ASP A 319 -1.39 -5.13 7.67
N LEU A 320 -1.68 -6.31 7.13
CA LEU A 320 -2.97 -6.96 7.33
C LEU A 320 -3.08 -7.40 8.79
N ASN A 321 -4.07 -6.89 9.52
CA ASN A 321 -4.38 -7.40 10.85
C ASN A 321 -5.24 -8.67 10.75
N PRO A 322 -4.72 -9.86 11.08
CA PRO A 322 -5.45 -11.12 10.90
C PRO A 322 -6.66 -11.26 11.85
N PHE A 323 -6.81 -10.36 12.81
CA PHE A 323 -7.96 -10.35 13.72
C PHE A 323 -9.14 -9.52 13.21
N GLU A 324 -8.94 -8.74 12.15
CA GLU A 324 -9.95 -7.92 11.52
C GLU A 324 -10.45 -8.57 10.21
N PRO A 325 -11.76 -8.67 9.99
CA PRO A 325 -12.32 -9.40 8.83
C PRO A 325 -11.81 -8.91 7.47
N VAL A 326 -11.53 -7.62 7.36
CA VAL A 326 -11.00 -7.01 6.12
C VAL A 326 -9.57 -6.46 6.30
N GLY A 327 -8.85 -6.91 7.34
CA GLY A 327 -7.46 -6.56 7.60
C GLY A 327 -7.24 -5.21 8.30
N ILE A 328 -8.27 -4.39 8.43
CA ILE A 328 -8.28 -3.08 9.11
C ILE A 328 -9.67 -2.84 9.72
N ASN A 329 -9.74 -1.97 10.73
CA ASN A 329 -11.00 -1.56 11.35
C ASN A 329 -11.19 -0.04 11.37
N ALA A 330 -12.39 0.41 11.72
CA ALA A 330 -12.74 1.82 11.78
C ALA A 330 -11.90 2.62 12.79
N GLN A 331 -11.50 1.99 13.90
CA GLN A 331 -10.68 2.63 14.92
C GLN A 331 -9.26 2.96 14.40
N THR A 332 -8.63 2.01 13.69
CA THR A 332 -7.34 2.23 13.02
C THR A 332 -7.45 3.33 11.95
N MET A 333 -8.51 3.33 11.15
CA MET A 333 -8.73 4.36 10.13
C MET A 333 -8.86 5.76 10.76
N ARG A 334 -9.63 5.90 11.83
CA ARG A 334 -9.76 7.18 12.56
C ARG A 334 -8.45 7.64 13.18
N PHE A 335 -7.68 6.70 13.71
CA PHE A 335 -6.34 7.02 14.21
C PHE A 335 -5.43 7.56 13.10
N ILE A 336 -5.45 6.95 11.92
CA ILE A 336 -4.65 7.39 10.76
C ILE A 336 -5.11 8.78 10.31
N ASP A 337 -6.40 9.09 10.30
CA ASP A 337 -6.90 10.42 9.99
C ASP A 337 -6.33 11.48 10.95
N VAL A 338 -6.34 11.21 12.26
CA VAL A 338 -5.76 12.09 13.29
C VAL A 338 -4.25 12.24 13.08
N PHE A 339 -3.55 11.13 12.83
CA PHE A 339 -2.11 11.11 12.59
C PHE A 339 -1.72 11.96 11.38
N LEU A 340 -2.43 11.81 10.25
CA LEU A 340 -2.15 12.56 9.04
C LEU A 340 -2.50 14.05 9.19
N LEU A 341 -3.56 14.37 9.91
CA LEU A 341 -3.92 15.76 10.24
C LEU A 341 -2.83 16.40 11.12
N HIS A 342 -2.32 15.68 12.11
CA HIS A 342 -1.17 16.14 12.92
C HIS A 342 0.06 16.37 12.03
N CYS A 343 0.40 15.43 11.15
CA CYS A 343 1.54 15.58 10.23
C CYS A 343 1.39 16.79 9.30
N LEU A 344 0.17 17.09 8.86
CA LEU A 344 -0.13 18.25 8.01
C LEU A 344 0.04 19.58 8.76
N LEU A 345 -0.39 19.64 10.01
CA LEU A 345 -0.43 20.88 10.81
C LEU A 345 0.84 21.16 11.58
N SER A 346 1.73 20.18 11.73
CA SER A 346 3.01 20.34 12.44
C SER A 346 4.05 21.06 11.60
N ASP A 347 4.99 21.73 12.25
CA ASP A 347 6.16 22.30 11.58
C ASP A 347 6.95 21.18 10.89
N SER A 348 7.40 21.45 9.68
CA SER A 348 8.09 20.46 8.86
C SER A 348 9.31 21.08 8.17
N PRO A 349 10.44 21.21 8.87
CA PRO A 349 11.68 21.65 8.23
C PRO A 349 12.08 20.65 7.14
N PRO A 350 12.88 21.09 6.14
CA PRO A 350 13.46 20.18 5.16
C PRO A 350 14.24 19.05 5.84
N ASP A 351 14.12 17.84 5.30
CA ASP A 351 14.93 16.71 5.75
C ASP A 351 16.38 16.81 5.23
N THR A 352 17.28 16.18 5.96
CA THR A 352 18.71 16.11 5.63
C THR A 352 19.11 14.67 5.36
N PRO A 353 20.23 14.41 4.64
CA PRO A 353 20.74 13.04 4.46
C PRO A 353 20.95 12.28 5.78
N GLN A 354 21.40 12.97 6.83
CA GLN A 354 21.54 12.36 8.16
C GLN A 354 20.18 11.95 8.72
N GLU A 355 19.18 12.83 8.70
CA GLU A 355 17.83 12.51 9.17
C GLU A 355 17.23 11.35 8.37
N ILE A 356 17.40 11.32 7.03
CA ILE A 356 16.92 10.22 6.18
C ILE A 356 17.51 8.87 6.63
N ALA A 357 18.80 8.83 6.96
CA ALA A 357 19.47 7.63 7.49
C ALA A 357 18.92 7.24 8.88
N GLU A 358 18.70 8.20 9.78
CA GLU A 358 18.08 7.98 11.09
C GLU A 358 16.66 7.41 10.95
N LEU A 359 15.84 7.94 10.03
CA LEU A 359 14.48 7.45 9.78
C LEU A 359 14.47 6.00 9.25
N ALA A 360 15.39 5.67 8.35
CA ALA A 360 15.55 4.30 7.86
C ALA A 360 16.00 3.34 8.96
N HIS A 361 16.94 3.78 9.83
CA HIS A 361 17.35 3.02 11.00
C HIS A 361 16.18 2.78 11.96
N ASN A 362 15.44 3.83 12.32
CA ASN A 362 14.29 3.75 13.23
C ASN A 362 13.18 2.83 12.69
N GLN A 363 12.90 2.89 11.39
CA GLN A 363 11.94 1.99 10.75
C GLN A 363 12.37 0.53 10.90
N ASN A 364 13.62 0.20 10.54
CA ASN A 364 14.15 -1.15 10.64
C ASN A 364 14.17 -1.64 12.09
N LEU A 365 14.59 -0.79 13.01
CA LEU A 365 14.66 -1.12 14.43
C LEU A 365 13.27 -1.39 15.02
N THR A 366 12.28 -0.53 14.71
CA THR A 366 10.90 -0.72 15.15
C THR A 366 10.28 -1.99 14.55
N ALA A 367 10.51 -2.23 13.25
CA ALA A 367 10.03 -3.44 12.59
C ALA A 367 10.58 -4.72 13.22
N ALA A 368 11.87 -4.74 13.55
CA ALA A 368 12.56 -5.93 14.08
C ALA A 368 12.45 -6.09 15.60
N ARG A 369 12.44 -5.00 16.36
CA ARG A 369 12.58 -4.99 17.82
C ARG A 369 11.58 -4.07 18.53
N GLY A 370 10.55 -3.55 17.86
CA GLY A 370 9.66 -2.50 18.39
C GLY A 370 9.07 -2.82 19.76
N ARG A 371 8.78 -4.09 20.06
CA ARG A 371 8.24 -4.52 21.36
C ARG A 371 9.30 -4.81 22.43
N GLU A 372 10.56 -4.57 22.14
CA GLU A 372 11.62 -4.76 23.12
C GLU A 372 11.52 -3.69 24.23
N PRO A 373 11.48 -4.10 25.51
CA PRO A 373 11.39 -3.16 26.61
C PRO A 373 12.57 -2.18 26.62
N GLY A 374 12.27 -0.89 26.73
CA GLY A 374 13.30 0.17 26.79
C GLY A 374 13.96 0.49 25.45
N LEU A 375 13.39 0.04 24.32
CA LEU A 375 13.93 0.35 23.00
C LEU A 375 14.00 1.87 22.77
N SER A 376 15.19 2.36 22.37
CA SER A 376 15.41 3.74 21.95
C SER A 376 15.52 3.87 20.44
N LEU A 377 15.07 5.00 19.91
CA LEU A 377 15.15 5.43 18.53
C LEU A 377 16.00 6.70 18.41
N LEU A 378 16.44 7.06 17.22
CA LEU A 378 17.21 8.28 16.97
C LEU A 378 16.26 9.43 16.60
N ARG A 379 16.43 10.60 17.26
CA ARG A 379 15.73 11.85 16.96
C ARG A 379 16.74 13.01 16.97
N GLY A 380 17.15 13.45 15.77
CA GLY A 380 18.13 14.52 15.62
C GLY A 380 19.49 14.17 16.24
N GLY A 381 19.97 12.94 16.05
CA GLY A 381 21.22 12.44 16.57
C GLY A 381 21.20 12.00 18.04
N CYS A 382 20.07 12.14 18.75
CA CYS A 382 19.92 11.74 20.15
C CYS A 382 19.03 10.50 20.29
N GLU A 383 19.35 9.62 21.23
CA GLU A 383 18.48 8.51 21.59
C GLU A 383 17.27 8.98 22.41
N VAL A 384 16.09 8.53 22.03
CA VAL A 384 14.82 8.78 22.74
C VAL A 384 14.06 7.46 22.83
N GLY A 385 13.50 7.14 24.00
CA GLY A 385 12.69 5.94 24.17
C GLY A 385 11.49 5.90 23.22
N LEU A 386 11.26 4.76 22.55
CA LEU A 386 10.14 4.60 21.61
C LEU A 386 8.81 4.93 22.29
N VAL A 387 8.56 4.38 23.49
CA VAL A 387 7.35 4.61 24.26
C VAL A 387 7.22 6.06 24.71
N GLU A 388 8.33 6.70 25.11
CA GLU A 388 8.36 8.12 25.48
C GLU A 388 7.95 9.00 24.28
N TRP A 389 8.62 8.83 23.14
CA TRP A 389 8.33 9.61 21.93
C TRP A 389 6.92 9.34 21.42
N GLY A 390 6.47 8.07 21.40
CA GLY A 390 5.09 7.71 21.09
C GLY A 390 4.08 8.40 22.00
N GLY A 391 4.35 8.48 23.30
CA GLY A 391 3.52 9.17 24.29
C GLY A 391 3.39 10.67 24.03
N GLU A 392 4.52 11.34 23.68
CA GLU A 392 4.51 12.75 23.28
C GLU A 392 3.60 13.00 22.06
N LEU A 393 3.67 12.12 21.04
CA LEU A 393 2.85 12.23 19.84
C LEU A 393 1.36 11.99 20.16
N LEU A 394 1.03 10.95 20.92
CA LEU A 394 -0.35 10.64 21.27
C LEU A 394 -1.00 11.75 22.12
N GLN A 395 -0.23 12.39 22.99
CA GLN A 395 -0.69 13.58 23.71
C GLN A 395 -1.00 14.75 22.76
N ALA A 396 -0.14 14.96 21.75
CA ALA A 396 -0.34 16.00 20.74
C ALA A 396 -1.55 15.73 19.83
N PHE A 397 -1.98 14.48 19.67
CA PHE A 397 -3.14 14.10 18.84
C PHE A 397 -4.48 14.43 19.52
N GLY A 398 -4.53 14.58 20.83
CA GLY A 398 -5.77 14.82 21.59
C GLY A 398 -6.64 15.96 21.04
N PRO A 399 -6.09 17.18 20.84
CA PRO A 399 -6.86 18.29 20.27
C PRO A 399 -7.42 18.03 18.86
N MET A 400 -6.67 17.31 17.98
CA MET A 400 -7.15 16.95 16.65
C MET A 400 -8.31 15.97 16.73
N ALA A 401 -8.21 14.94 17.58
CA ALA A 401 -9.25 13.96 17.79
C ALA A 401 -10.54 14.62 18.31
N GLN A 402 -10.44 15.50 19.31
CA GLN A 402 -11.57 16.26 19.84
C GLN A 402 -12.22 17.16 18.78
N THR A 403 -11.41 17.80 17.93
CA THR A 403 -11.91 18.63 16.84
C THR A 403 -12.66 17.79 15.79
N LEU A 404 -12.12 16.63 15.42
CA LEU A 404 -12.80 15.71 14.50
C LEU A 404 -14.09 15.13 15.11
N ASP A 405 -14.10 14.80 16.39
CA ASP A 405 -15.31 14.40 17.12
C ASP A 405 -16.37 15.49 17.10
N ALA A 406 -15.99 16.74 17.34
CA ALA A 406 -16.92 17.89 17.28
C ALA A 406 -17.50 18.11 15.87
N VAL A 407 -16.72 17.80 14.82
CA VAL A 407 -17.13 17.97 13.41
C VAL A 407 -18.02 16.82 12.94
N HIS A 408 -17.73 15.60 13.32
CA HIS A 408 -18.43 14.39 12.86
C HIS A 408 -19.50 13.89 13.83
N GLY A 409 -19.47 14.36 15.07
CA GLY A 409 -20.30 13.88 16.17
C GLY A 409 -19.70 12.65 16.85
N GLY A 410 -20.07 12.45 18.13
CA GLY A 410 -19.58 11.31 18.91
C GLY A 410 -18.21 11.53 19.56
N GLN A 411 -17.48 10.45 19.82
CA GLN A 411 -16.16 10.44 20.48
C GLN A 411 -15.22 9.40 19.83
N ASP A 412 -15.50 8.99 18.63
CA ASP A 412 -14.81 7.86 17.98
C ASP A 412 -13.33 8.14 17.69
N TYR A 413 -12.97 9.37 17.35
CA TYR A 413 -11.59 9.77 17.11
C TYR A 413 -10.80 9.85 18.41
N SER A 414 -11.41 10.42 19.48
CA SER A 414 -10.80 10.41 20.82
C SER A 414 -10.63 9.00 21.37
N GLN A 415 -11.59 8.11 21.15
CA GLN A 415 -11.49 6.69 21.53
C GLN A 415 -10.37 5.98 20.76
N ALA A 416 -10.16 6.29 19.46
CA ALA A 416 -9.08 5.73 18.68
C ALA A 416 -7.69 6.13 19.24
N VAL A 417 -7.53 7.39 19.65
CA VAL A 417 -6.28 7.86 20.30
C VAL A 417 -6.11 7.22 21.67
N GLN A 418 -7.17 7.12 22.49
CA GLN A 418 -7.11 6.47 23.80
C GLN A 418 -6.73 4.99 23.70
N SER A 419 -7.26 4.26 22.71
CA SER A 419 -6.87 2.88 22.45
C SER A 419 -5.41 2.75 22.03
N ALA A 420 -4.91 3.66 21.22
CA ALA A 420 -3.49 3.71 20.88
C ALA A 420 -2.61 4.00 22.11
N GLN A 421 -3.05 4.87 23.03
CA GLN A 421 -2.37 5.11 24.30
C GLN A 421 -2.33 3.84 25.16
N ALA A 422 -3.42 3.10 25.24
CA ALA A 422 -3.47 1.83 25.97
C ALA A 422 -2.50 0.79 25.36
N MET A 423 -2.49 0.65 24.03
CA MET A 423 -1.54 -0.24 23.32
C MET A 423 -0.07 0.20 23.49
N LEU A 424 0.20 1.49 23.60
CA LEU A 424 1.56 1.98 23.84
C LEU A 424 2.07 1.60 25.24
N GLN A 425 1.17 1.53 26.24
CA GLN A 425 1.49 1.17 27.63
C GLN A 425 1.53 -0.34 27.85
N ASP A 426 0.79 -1.11 27.07
CA ASP A 426 0.71 -2.56 27.17
C ASP A 426 1.05 -3.20 25.80
N ALA A 427 2.32 -3.55 25.62
CA ALA A 427 2.80 -4.17 24.40
C ALA A 427 2.13 -5.52 24.08
N THR A 428 1.47 -6.18 25.04
CA THR A 428 0.74 -7.43 24.81
C THR A 428 -0.57 -7.23 24.05
N ALA A 429 -1.11 -6.00 24.06
CA ALA A 429 -2.30 -5.61 23.30
C ALA A 429 -2.01 -5.33 21.83
N LEU A 430 -0.73 -5.16 21.44
CA LEU A 430 -0.34 -4.89 20.06
C LEU A 430 -0.69 -6.07 19.14
N PRO A 431 -1.13 -5.81 17.89
CA PRO A 431 -1.45 -6.88 16.94
C PRO A 431 -0.32 -7.89 16.75
N SER A 432 0.93 -7.44 16.68
CA SER A 432 2.10 -8.33 16.56
C SER A 432 2.28 -9.26 17.76
N ALA A 433 2.03 -8.78 18.99
CA ALA A 433 2.08 -9.63 20.19
C ALA A 433 0.93 -10.63 20.19
N ARG A 434 -0.28 -10.17 19.85
CA ARG A 434 -1.47 -11.03 19.74
C ARG A 434 -1.31 -12.13 18.70
N VAL A 435 -0.63 -11.85 17.58
CA VAL A 435 -0.31 -12.88 16.58
C VAL A 435 0.55 -13.99 17.20
N LEU A 436 1.62 -13.65 17.90
CA LEU A 436 2.49 -14.65 18.55
C LEU A 436 1.74 -15.42 19.65
N ALA A 437 0.91 -14.74 20.45
CA ALA A 437 0.08 -15.39 21.47
C ALA A 437 -0.92 -16.37 20.86
N ALA A 438 -1.63 -15.97 19.80
CA ALA A 438 -2.57 -16.84 19.09
C ALA A 438 -1.87 -18.01 18.38
N MET A 439 -0.66 -17.82 17.86
CA MET A 439 0.13 -18.91 17.30
C MET A 439 0.45 -20.01 18.33
N ALA A 440 0.60 -19.66 19.61
CA ALA A 440 0.83 -20.65 20.66
C ALA A 440 -0.34 -21.65 20.80
N GLU A 441 -1.56 -21.22 20.50
CA GLU A 441 -2.75 -22.10 20.47
C GLU A 441 -2.77 -23.04 19.24
N HIS A 442 -1.87 -22.82 18.28
CA HIS A 442 -1.72 -23.57 17.03
C HIS A 442 -0.33 -24.25 16.92
N ASP A 443 0.18 -24.78 18.03
CA ASP A 443 1.51 -25.42 18.12
C ASP A 443 2.65 -24.49 17.64
N ASN A 444 2.55 -23.19 17.86
CA ASN A 444 3.48 -22.17 17.37
C ASN A 444 3.68 -22.19 15.84
N SER A 445 2.71 -22.70 15.09
CA SER A 445 2.76 -22.77 13.63
C SER A 445 2.09 -21.57 12.99
N PHE A 446 2.87 -20.72 12.30
CA PHE A 446 2.34 -19.59 11.56
C PHE A 446 1.35 -20.02 10.46
N LEU A 447 1.66 -21.12 9.74
CA LEU A 447 0.76 -21.70 8.73
C LEU A 447 -0.59 -22.10 9.33
N ARG A 448 -0.59 -22.86 10.44
CA ARG A 448 -1.85 -23.33 11.06
C ARG A 448 -2.69 -22.18 11.58
N PHE A 449 -2.07 -21.25 12.31
CA PHE A 449 -2.72 -20.03 12.80
C PHE A 449 -3.37 -19.24 11.66
N THR A 450 -2.59 -18.87 10.64
CA THR A 450 -3.10 -18.00 9.58
C THR A 450 -4.14 -18.70 8.71
N ARG A 451 -3.97 -20.00 8.43
CA ARG A 451 -4.95 -20.82 7.72
C ARG A 451 -6.29 -20.86 8.45
N GLU A 452 -6.27 -21.09 9.76
CA GLU A 452 -7.48 -21.14 10.58
C GLU A 452 -8.16 -19.78 10.63
N ARG A 453 -7.40 -18.70 10.78
CA ARG A 453 -7.92 -17.32 10.73
C ARG A 453 -8.50 -16.98 9.36
N SER A 454 -7.86 -17.39 8.27
CA SER A 454 -8.36 -17.18 6.90
C SER A 454 -9.68 -17.90 6.67
N ARG A 455 -9.80 -19.14 7.14
CA ARG A 455 -11.04 -19.92 7.08
C ARG A 455 -12.15 -19.25 7.90
N HIS A 456 -11.86 -18.87 9.14
CA HIS A 456 -12.81 -18.18 10.02
C HIS A 456 -13.29 -16.86 9.41
N THR A 457 -12.39 -16.05 8.88
CA THR A 457 -12.74 -14.78 8.23
C THR A 457 -13.66 -14.99 7.03
N ARG A 458 -13.37 -15.99 6.19
CA ARG A 458 -14.25 -16.38 5.08
C ARG A 458 -15.65 -16.76 5.56
N GLU A 459 -15.74 -17.58 6.59
CA GLU A 459 -17.03 -18.01 7.17
C GLU A 459 -17.82 -16.82 7.72
N VAL A 460 -17.18 -15.94 8.50
CA VAL A 460 -17.79 -14.73 9.04
C VAL A 460 -18.36 -13.83 7.95
N LEU A 461 -17.57 -13.55 6.90
CA LEU A 461 -17.99 -12.65 5.82
C LEU A 461 -19.07 -13.29 4.93
N LEU A 462 -19.02 -14.60 4.68
CA LEU A 462 -20.07 -15.31 3.92
C LEU A 462 -21.37 -15.44 4.70
N ALA A 463 -21.34 -15.45 6.04
CA ALA A 463 -22.53 -15.52 6.88
C ALA A 463 -23.25 -14.15 7.01
N GLN A 464 -22.60 -13.05 6.70
CA GLN A 464 -23.22 -11.73 6.73
C GLN A 464 -24.30 -11.59 5.64
N PRO A 465 -25.32 -10.75 5.86
CA PRO A 465 -26.36 -10.50 4.86
C PRO A 465 -25.78 -10.11 3.50
N TRP A 466 -26.37 -10.66 2.44
CA TRP A 466 -26.00 -10.36 1.07
C TRP A 466 -27.26 -10.35 0.21
N SER A 467 -27.56 -9.22 -0.38
CA SER A 467 -28.78 -9.02 -1.14
C SER A 467 -28.62 -9.31 -2.63
N ALA A 468 -29.73 -9.64 -3.30
CA ALA A 468 -29.72 -9.80 -4.75
C ALA A 468 -29.29 -8.53 -5.51
N PRO A 469 -29.65 -7.30 -5.09
CA PRO A 469 -29.10 -6.09 -5.71
C PRO A 469 -27.58 -5.95 -5.59
N GLN A 470 -26.97 -6.31 -4.44
CA GLN A 470 -25.52 -6.30 -4.28
C GLN A 470 -24.86 -7.30 -5.23
N GLN A 471 -25.37 -8.52 -5.31
CA GLN A 471 -24.90 -9.54 -6.25
C GLN A 471 -24.96 -9.03 -7.70
N ALA A 472 -26.11 -8.54 -8.14
CA ALA A 472 -26.30 -8.03 -9.50
C ALA A 472 -25.36 -6.83 -9.82
N ARG A 473 -25.10 -5.95 -8.84
CA ARG A 473 -24.16 -4.83 -9.00
C ARG A 473 -22.74 -5.32 -9.29
N PHE A 474 -22.22 -6.25 -8.50
CA PHE A 474 -20.86 -6.76 -8.71
C PHE A 474 -20.72 -7.60 -9.97
N GLU A 475 -21.75 -8.39 -10.33
CA GLU A 475 -21.79 -9.12 -11.60
C GLU A 475 -21.79 -8.17 -12.80
N ALA A 476 -22.54 -7.06 -12.72
CA ALA A 476 -22.55 -6.02 -13.75
C ALA A 476 -21.19 -5.32 -13.88
N LEU A 477 -20.52 -5.01 -12.77
CA LEU A 477 -19.16 -4.45 -12.76
C LEU A 477 -18.15 -5.42 -13.39
N ALA A 478 -18.20 -6.68 -13.03
CA ALA A 478 -17.35 -7.72 -13.60
C ALA A 478 -17.57 -7.87 -15.10
N GLU A 479 -18.83 -7.88 -15.57
CA GLU A 479 -19.15 -7.95 -16.99
C GLU A 479 -18.69 -6.68 -17.74
N GLN A 480 -18.93 -5.49 -17.17
CA GLN A 480 -18.48 -4.24 -17.76
C GLN A 480 -16.95 -4.21 -17.89
N SER A 481 -16.23 -4.61 -16.86
CA SER A 481 -14.75 -4.63 -16.90
C SER A 481 -14.21 -5.55 -17.99
N ARG A 482 -14.85 -6.70 -18.25
CA ARG A 482 -14.46 -7.56 -19.38
C ARG A 482 -14.73 -6.92 -20.74
N ARG A 483 -15.85 -6.17 -20.87
CA ARG A 483 -16.13 -5.41 -22.10
C ARG A 483 -15.10 -4.31 -22.32
N ASP A 484 -14.75 -3.57 -21.27
CA ASP A 484 -13.77 -2.48 -21.32
C ASP A 484 -12.39 -3.00 -21.70
N GLN A 485 -11.94 -4.12 -21.13
CA GLN A 485 -10.68 -4.76 -21.54
C GLN A 485 -10.69 -5.13 -23.01
N LYS A 486 -11.76 -5.76 -23.51
CA LYS A 486 -11.90 -6.12 -24.94
C LYS A 486 -11.87 -4.88 -25.84
N ALA A 487 -12.50 -3.78 -25.42
CA ALA A 487 -12.48 -2.53 -26.17
C ALA A 487 -11.05 -1.95 -26.26
N ILE A 488 -10.30 -1.96 -25.16
CA ILE A 488 -8.89 -1.55 -25.14
C ILE A 488 -8.05 -2.43 -26.06
N GLU A 489 -8.22 -3.75 -26.00
CA GLU A 489 -7.49 -4.70 -26.85
C GLU A 489 -7.82 -4.51 -28.34
N ALA A 490 -9.07 -4.24 -28.68
CA ALA A 490 -9.49 -3.99 -30.07
C ALA A 490 -9.00 -2.64 -30.64
N ALA A 491 -8.84 -1.64 -29.79
CA ALA A 491 -8.33 -0.33 -30.17
C ALA A 491 -6.79 -0.28 -30.31
N ASP A 492 -6.11 -1.28 -29.80
CA ASP A 492 -4.63 -1.30 -29.70
C ASP A 492 -4.02 -1.78 -31.03
N THR A 493 -3.46 -0.85 -31.80
CA THR A 493 -2.88 -1.12 -33.13
C THR A 493 -1.36 -0.96 -33.19
N MET A 494 -0.75 -0.44 -32.12
CA MET A 494 0.69 -0.17 -32.07
C MET A 494 1.47 -1.45 -31.75
N PRO A 495 2.63 -1.72 -32.40
CA PRO A 495 3.53 -2.79 -31.98
C PRO A 495 4.01 -2.57 -30.53
N PHE A 496 4.05 -3.64 -29.73
CA PHE A 496 4.40 -3.55 -28.31
C PHE A 496 5.77 -2.90 -28.06
N GLU A 497 6.79 -3.15 -28.89
CA GLU A 497 8.10 -2.52 -28.70
C GLU A 497 8.04 -1.00 -28.86
N VAL A 498 7.28 -0.50 -29.83
CA VAL A 498 7.07 0.94 -30.01
C VAL A 498 6.36 1.53 -28.79
N PHE A 499 5.27 0.90 -28.35
CA PHE A 499 4.56 1.30 -27.14
C PHE A 499 5.50 1.30 -25.91
N ARG A 500 6.27 0.23 -25.69
CA ARG A 500 7.20 0.11 -24.56
C ARG A 500 8.20 1.25 -24.54
N GLN A 501 8.85 1.53 -25.69
CA GLN A 501 9.82 2.61 -25.79
C GLN A 501 9.21 3.98 -25.49
N GLU A 502 8.03 4.26 -26.03
CA GLU A 502 7.29 5.49 -25.72
C GLU A 502 6.91 5.55 -24.24
N TYR A 503 6.36 4.46 -23.68
CA TYR A 503 5.89 4.39 -22.30
C TYR A 503 6.98 4.67 -21.28
N VAL A 504 8.22 4.18 -21.48
CA VAL A 504 9.35 4.42 -20.58
C VAL A 504 10.18 5.65 -20.96
N SER A 505 9.81 6.38 -22.00
CA SER A 505 10.59 7.52 -22.49
C SER A 505 10.61 8.67 -21.49
N PRO A 506 11.73 9.44 -21.39
CA PRO A 506 11.80 10.63 -20.52
C PRO A 506 10.74 11.70 -20.85
N GLN A 507 10.32 11.79 -22.11
CA GLN A 507 9.29 12.74 -22.57
C GLN A 507 7.95 12.50 -21.87
N ARG A 508 7.60 11.25 -21.59
CA ARG A 508 6.37 10.88 -20.85
C ARG A 508 6.42 11.23 -19.36
N LEU A 509 7.55 11.70 -18.85
CA LEU A 509 7.71 12.12 -17.45
C LEU A 509 7.46 13.61 -17.22
N GLY A 510 7.07 14.37 -18.25
CA GLY A 510 6.76 15.80 -18.15
C GLY A 510 7.98 16.72 -17.97
N LEU A 511 9.20 16.23 -18.18
CA LEU A 511 10.42 17.02 -17.99
C LEU A 511 10.84 17.80 -19.23
N PHE A 512 10.34 17.43 -20.40
CA PHE A 512 10.67 18.02 -21.71
C PHE A 512 9.41 18.23 -22.56
N ALA A 513 8.33 18.74 -21.95
CA ALA A 513 7.11 19.04 -22.70
C ALA A 513 7.35 20.17 -23.70
N GLY A 514 7.78 19.82 -24.90
CA GLY A 514 7.55 20.66 -26.07
C GLY A 514 6.06 20.61 -26.43
N ALA A 515 5.52 21.68 -27.00
CA ALA A 515 4.10 21.91 -27.29
C ALA A 515 3.35 20.77 -28.00
N ALA A 516 4.04 19.83 -28.66
CA ALA A 516 3.45 18.69 -29.34
C ALA A 516 2.98 17.56 -28.40
N ALA A 517 3.59 17.40 -27.21
CA ALA A 517 3.18 16.40 -26.24
C ALA A 517 1.92 16.83 -25.47
N GLN A 518 1.69 18.14 -25.31
CA GLN A 518 0.50 18.68 -24.68
C GLN A 518 -0.77 18.46 -25.52
N GLN A 519 -0.65 18.47 -26.84
CA GLN A 519 -1.78 18.33 -27.76
C GLN A 519 -2.37 16.92 -27.78
N VAL A 520 -1.50 15.89 -27.75
CA VAL A 520 -1.94 14.49 -27.71
C VAL A 520 -2.62 14.14 -26.36
N LEU A 521 -2.17 14.74 -25.25
CA LEU A 521 -2.76 14.51 -23.94
C LEU A 521 -4.08 15.27 -23.72
N HIS A 522 -4.26 16.43 -24.39
CA HIS A 522 -5.52 17.17 -24.37
C HIS A 522 -6.61 16.51 -25.20
N ASP A 523 -6.28 15.96 -26.36
CA ASP A 523 -7.25 15.28 -27.25
C ASP A 523 -7.78 13.97 -26.62
N GLU A 524 -6.95 13.27 -25.81
CA GLU A 524 -7.38 12.08 -25.06
C GLU A 524 -8.18 12.44 -23.78
N GLY A 525 -7.93 13.60 -23.17
CA GLY A 525 -8.63 14.07 -21.97
C GLY A 525 -10.07 14.53 -22.25
N ASP A 526 -10.31 15.20 -23.37
CA ASP A 526 -11.64 15.69 -23.77
C ASP A 526 -12.62 14.54 -24.11
N ALA A 527 -12.11 13.38 -24.56
CA ALA A 527 -12.94 12.22 -24.85
C ALA A 527 -13.49 11.52 -23.58
N GLN A 528 -12.92 11.79 -22.39
CA GLN A 528 -13.36 11.19 -21.13
C GLN A 528 -14.16 12.13 -20.22
N HIS A 529 -14.02 13.45 -20.34
CA HIS A 529 -14.90 14.40 -19.64
C HIS A 529 -16.37 14.34 -20.09
N GLN A 530 -16.67 13.64 -21.19
CA GLN A 530 -18.06 13.36 -21.63
C GLN A 530 -18.69 12.12 -20.96
N ARG A 531 -17.99 11.46 -20.06
CA ARG A 531 -18.54 10.34 -19.25
C ARG A 531 -18.58 10.73 -17.77
N GLU A 532 -19.35 11.76 -17.41
CA GLU A 532 -19.83 11.91 -16.05
C GLU A 532 -20.75 10.72 -15.71
N PRO A 533 -20.62 10.14 -14.52
CA PRO A 533 -21.57 9.14 -14.07
C PRO A 533 -22.92 9.88 -13.86
N ALA A 534 -23.89 9.57 -14.71
CA ALA A 534 -25.29 9.89 -14.44
C ALA A 534 -25.71 9.12 -13.17
N ASP A 535 -26.33 9.91 -12.27
CA ASP A 535 -27.16 9.49 -11.14
C ASP A 535 -26.51 9.27 -9.77
N GLN A 536 -26.44 10.40 -9.07
CA GLN A 536 -26.83 10.44 -7.65
C GLN A 536 -28.34 10.81 -7.61
N ARG A 537 -29.20 9.82 -7.41
CA ARG A 537 -30.51 9.94 -6.75
C ARG A 537 -30.72 8.79 -5.78
#